data_16beb7628bbaf10162639ce376a015fe
#
_entry.id   16beb7628bbaf10162639ce376a015fe
#
_cell.length_a   1.000
_cell.length_b   1.000
_cell.length_c   1.000
_cell.angle_alpha   90.00
_cell.angle_beta   90.00
_cell.angle_gamma   90.00
#
_symmetry.space_group_name_H-M   'P 1'
#
loop_
_entity.id
_entity.type
_entity.pdbx_description
1 polymer ?
#
loop_
_entity_poly.entity_id
_entity_poly.type
_entity_poly.pdbx_seq_one_letter_code
_entity_poly.pdbx_strand_id
1 'polypeptide(L)'
;MPKYFMITNRNIEGQQLGAKRASKVTYWMSDGEELDSLTGWGSKPVTQAEFKKQVLAIAQEFPAMCDHANEEQKHVTLFVHGYNNNWREAVSRYQGLTRGLFAGADGLGLCILFTWPSKDSPAAYLADRSEAEESAADLAGVLSDLYDYLSAIAVKTAATSANACRAKTSMIAHSMGNYVLQKAANVAWTRKNQPLLVSLLNQLVMVAADVDNDLFRSGETIDKSDGDALANLTYRITALYTGLDQVLGLSAGLKHFGKRRLGRSGLDRDVREPDNVWDIDCTPFFKTEGVGGFDAHSAYFEEPETLDLMRQLLRGVDRTVLAQRVSARE
;
A
#
# COMPACT_ATOMS: atom_id res chain seq x y z
N MET A 1 -16.90 15.74 7.70
CA MET A 1 -16.66 14.39 7.16
C MET A 1 -15.42 13.82 7.82
N PRO A 2 -15.35 12.50 8.09
CA PRO A 2 -14.18 11.89 8.71
C PRO A 2 -12.91 12.18 7.89
N LYS A 3 -11.79 12.42 8.60
CA LYS A 3 -10.47 12.67 7.99
C LYS A 3 -9.64 11.41 7.89
N TYR A 4 -9.84 10.48 8.82
CA TYR A 4 -9.05 9.26 8.96
C TYR A 4 -9.93 8.02 8.90
N PHE A 5 -9.43 7.01 8.20
CA PHE A 5 -10.12 5.75 7.94
C PHE A 5 -9.20 4.58 8.23
N MET A 6 -9.69 3.62 9.00
CA MET A 6 -8.92 2.42 9.33
C MET A 6 -9.78 1.17 9.17
N ILE A 7 -9.19 0.15 8.56
CA ILE A 7 -9.70 -1.20 8.48
C ILE A 7 -8.70 -2.09 9.21
N THR A 8 -9.17 -2.95 10.09
CA THR A 8 -8.28 -3.80 10.87
C THR A 8 -8.84 -5.18 11.13
N ASN A 9 -7.97 -6.18 11.11
CA ASN A 9 -8.23 -7.52 11.60
C ASN A 9 -7.50 -7.82 12.92
N ARG A 10 -7.01 -6.79 13.63
CA ARG A 10 -6.45 -6.93 14.99
C ARG A 10 -7.57 -7.12 16.00
N ASN A 11 -7.30 -7.90 17.05
CA ASN A 11 -8.17 -7.98 18.22
C ASN A 11 -8.19 -6.66 19.01
N ILE A 12 -9.25 -6.45 19.79
CA ILE A 12 -9.40 -5.29 20.67
C ILE A 12 -8.97 -5.68 22.08
N GLU A 13 -8.08 -4.91 22.68
CA GLU A 13 -7.57 -5.05 24.05
C GLU A 13 -7.76 -3.75 24.81
N GLY A 14 -8.89 -3.61 25.49
CA GLY A 14 -9.26 -2.37 26.20
C GLY A 14 -9.46 -1.21 25.21
N GLN A 15 -8.64 -0.17 25.34
CA GLN A 15 -8.66 1.03 24.48
C GLN A 15 -7.63 0.96 23.32
N GLN A 16 -7.14 -0.23 23.00
CA GLN A 16 -6.10 -0.43 21.99
C GLN A 16 -6.41 -1.61 21.08
N LEU A 17 -5.76 -1.67 19.93
CA LEU A 17 -5.71 -2.86 19.11
C LEU A 17 -4.52 -3.72 19.51
N GLY A 18 -4.78 -5.00 19.74
CA GLY A 18 -3.76 -5.97 20.14
C GLY A 18 -2.94 -6.51 18.97
N ALA A 19 -2.10 -7.49 19.29
CA ALA A 19 -1.18 -8.14 18.34
C ALA A 19 -1.70 -9.51 17.86
N LYS A 20 -2.99 -9.82 18.03
CA LYS A 20 -3.60 -11.07 17.56
C LYS A 20 -4.66 -10.77 16.50
N ARG A 21 -4.85 -11.71 15.60
CA ARG A 21 -5.93 -11.63 14.62
C ARG A 21 -7.30 -11.81 15.29
N ALA A 22 -8.23 -10.93 14.93
CA ALA A 22 -9.64 -11.04 15.31
C ALA A 22 -10.37 -11.99 14.35
N SER A 23 -11.52 -12.50 14.78
CA SER A 23 -12.38 -13.35 13.94
C SER A 23 -13.05 -12.59 12.79
N LYS A 24 -13.08 -11.26 12.85
CA LYS A 24 -13.73 -10.40 11.85
C LYS A 24 -12.93 -9.11 11.67
N VAL A 25 -12.92 -8.61 10.45
CA VAL A 25 -12.45 -7.28 10.12
C VAL A 25 -13.38 -6.22 10.72
N THR A 26 -12.81 -5.15 11.27
CA THR A 26 -13.55 -4.02 11.82
C THR A 26 -13.16 -2.72 11.12
N TYR A 27 -14.10 -1.77 11.10
CA TYR A 27 -14.01 -0.52 10.37
C TYR A 27 -14.09 0.66 11.33
N TRP A 28 -13.21 1.62 11.18
CA TRP A 28 -13.07 2.76 12.09
C TRP A 28 -12.92 4.04 11.30
N MET A 29 -13.47 5.13 11.82
CA MET A 29 -13.37 6.47 11.24
C MET A 29 -13.14 7.48 12.34
N SER A 30 -12.40 8.55 12.02
CA SER A 30 -12.18 9.67 12.94
C SER A 30 -12.08 10.98 12.19
N ASP A 31 -12.50 12.07 12.84
CA ASP A 31 -12.24 13.46 12.43
C ASP A 31 -11.22 14.15 13.36
N GLY A 32 -10.83 13.47 14.45
CA GLY A 32 -9.84 13.93 15.43
C GLY A 32 -8.40 13.69 15.01
N GLU A 33 -7.47 14.32 15.74
CA GLU A 33 -6.03 14.18 15.49
C GLU A 33 -5.35 13.22 16.50
N GLU A 34 -6.00 12.90 17.62
CA GLU A 34 -5.49 11.99 18.66
C GLU A 34 -5.94 10.56 18.36
N LEU A 35 -5.15 9.83 17.57
CA LEU A 35 -5.48 8.50 17.07
C LEU A 35 -4.71 7.36 17.75
N ASP A 36 -3.99 7.64 18.82
CA ASP A 36 -3.17 6.69 19.56
C ASP A 36 -3.98 5.78 20.52
N SER A 37 -5.29 6.01 20.63
CA SER A 37 -6.25 5.19 21.35
C SER A 37 -7.53 5.00 20.57
N LEU A 38 -8.27 3.91 20.83
CA LEU A 38 -9.56 3.66 20.18
C LEU A 38 -10.62 4.70 20.53
N THR A 39 -10.42 5.47 21.61
CA THR A 39 -11.26 6.62 21.94
C THR A 39 -11.21 7.67 20.84
N GLY A 40 -10.01 7.95 20.30
CA GLY A 40 -9.83 8.87 19.17
C GLY A 40 -10.49 8.37 17.87
N TRP A 41 -10.73 7.07 17.76
CA TRP A 41 -11.45 6.43 16.66
C TRP A 41 -12.96 6.25 16.95
N GLY A 42 -13.52 6.96 17.95
CA GLY A 42 -14.95 6.89 18.26
C GLY A 42 -15.35 5.77 19.22
N SER A 43 -14.41 5.10 19.88
CA SER A 43 -14.58 4.05 20.91
C SER A 43 -15.28 2.76 20.45
N LYS A 44 -15.94 2.75 19.29
CA LYS A 44 -16.60 1.58 18.67
C LYS A 44 -16.39 1.55 17.18
N PRO A 45 -16.24 0.35 16.59
CA PRO A 45 -16.20 0.22 15.13
C PRO A 45 -17.55 0.63 14.53
N VAL A 46 -17.50 1.20 13.35
CA VAL A 46 -18.69 1.46 12.53
C VAL A 46 -19.03 0.22 11.70
N THR A 47 -20.24 0.18 11.15
CA THR A 47 -20.61 -0.89 10.22
C THR A 47 -19.87 -0.72 8.89
N GLN A 48 -19.63 -1.82 8.18
CA GLN A 48 -19.06 -1.78 6.83
C GLN A 48 -19.90 -0.89 5.89
N ALA A 49 -21.23 -0.93 6.02
CA ALA A 49 -22.13 -0.12 5.21
C ALA A 49 -21.96 1.38 5.46
N GLU A 50 -21.78 1.80 6.72
CA GLU A 50 -21.52 3.21 7.03
C GLU A 50 -20.14 3.65 6.56
N PHE A 51 -19.12 2.82 6.79
CA PHE A 51 -17.77 3.06 6.27
C PHE A 51 -17.78 3.26 4.75
N LYS A 52 -18.39 2.33 4.03
CA LYS A 52 -18.60 2.41 2.57
C LYS A 52 -19.26 3.71 2.17
N LYS A 53 -20.36 4.06 2.83
CA LYS A 53 -21.12 5.29 2.53
C LYS A 53 -20.24 6.53 2.65
N GLN A 54 -19.39 6.63 3.67
CA GLN A 54 -18.48 7.76 3.86
C GLN A 54 -17.37 7.79 2.81
N VAL A 55 -16.74 6.64 2.51
CA VAL A 55 -15.73 6.55 1.43
C VAL A 55 -16.32 6.99 0.09
N LEU A 56 -17.54 6.53 -0.22
CA LEU A 56 -18.22 6.91 -1.47
C LEU A 56 -18.59 8.40 -1.52
N ALA A 57 -19.05 8.96 -0.40
CA ALA A 57 -19.37 10.39 -0.32
C ALA A 57 -18.13 11.24 -0.61
N ILE A 58 -16.98 10.89 -0.04
CA ILE A 58 -15.71 11.59 -0.31
C ILE A 58 -15.29 11.41 -1.78
N ALA A 59 -15.35 10.20 -2.32
CA ALA A 59 -14.95 9.93 -3.69
C ALA A 59 -15.84 10.66 -4.73
N GLN A 60 -17.09 10.93 -4.41
CA GLN A 60 -18.02 11.70 -5.24
C GLN A 60 -17.65 13.19 -5.34
N GLU A 61 -16.96 13.73 -4.34
CA GLU A 61 -16.47 15.11 -4.34
C GLU A 61 -15.17 15.27 -5.16
N PHE A 62 -14.54 14.20 -5.60
CA PHE A 62 -13.33 14.29 -6.41
C PHE A 62 -13.62 14.90 -7.79
N PRO A 63 -12.67 15.66 -8.37
CA PRO A 63 -12.80 16.21 -9.71
C PRO A 63 -13.15 15.13 -10.74
N ALA A 64 -13.99 15.47 -11.71
CA ALA A 64 -14.25 14.57 -12.83
C ALA A 64 -12.96 14.39 -13.64
N MET A 65 -12.66 13.16 -13.99
CA MET A 65 -11.53 12.87 -14.88
C MET A 65 -11.91 13.23 -16.29
N CYS A 66 -11.39 14.36 -16.76
CA CYS A 66 -11.67 14.85 -18.11
C CYS A 66 -10.64 14.39 -19.14
N ASP A 67 -9.44 13.95 -18.70
CA ASP A 67 -8.34 13.58 -19.59
C ASP A 67 -7.35 12.60 -18.93
N HIS A 68 -6.60 11.87 -19.76
CA HIS A 68 -5.59 10.89 -19.30
C HIS A 68 -4.37 11.52 -18.61
N ALA A 69 -4.17 12.83 -18.78
CA ALA A 69 -3.07 13.60 -18.23
C ALA A 69 -3.47 14.51 -17.06
N ASN A 70 -4.61 14.27 -16.41
CA ASN A 70 -5.08 15.16 -15.36
C ASN A 70 -4.27 15.00 -14.08
N GLU A 71 -3.42 15.99 -13.77
CA GLU A 71 -2.66 16.09 -12.52
C GLU A 71 -3.55 16.20 -11.28
N GLU A 72 -4.81 16.52 -11.45
CA GLU A 72 -5.81 16.60 -10.37
C GLU A 72 -6.45 15.25 -10.03
N GLN A 73 -6.02 14.17 -10.67
CA GLN A 73 -6.57 12.84 -10.40
C GLN A 73 -6.47 12.48 -8.91
N LYS A 74 -7.60 12.14 -8.31
CA LYS A 74 -7.68 11.72 -6.90
C LYS A 74 -7.79 10.20 -6.79
N HIS A 75 -7.33 9.70 -5.66
CA HIS A 75 -7.26 8.27 -5.36
C HIS A 75 -7.99 7.93 -4.07
N VAL A 76 -8.54 6.74 -4.01
CA VAL A 76 -8.80 6.02 -2.77
C VAL A 76 -7.64 5.05 -2.59
N THR A 77 -6.74 5.37 -1.68
CA THR A 77 -5.48 4.65 -1.48
C THR A 77 -5.55 3.84 -0.21
N LEU A 78 -5.20 2.55 -0.30
CA LEU A 78 -5.02 1.70 0.86
C LEU A 78 -3.54 1.69 1.25
N PHE A 79 -3.23 2.04 2.50
CA PHE A 79 -1.89 1.91 3.08
C PHE A 79 -1.79 0.66 3.94
N VAL A 80 -0.81 -0.20 3.66
CA VAL A 80 -0.52 -1.43 4.40
C VAL A 80 0.85 -1.30 5.06
N HIS A 81 0.87 -1.29 6.39
CA HIS A 81 2.11 -1.12 7.15
C HIS A 81 2.99 -2.39 7.18
N GLY A 82 4.24 -2.22 7.58
CA GLY A 82 5.24 -3.28 7.68
C GLY A 82 5.21 -4.07 8.99
N TYR A 83 6.23 -4.91 9.12
CA TYR A 83 6.54 -5.71 10.30
C TYR A 83 7.10 -4.84 11.44
N ASN A 84 7.08 -5.40 12.66
CA ASN A 84 7.61 -4.74 13.87
C ASN A 84 6.96 -3.37 14.12
N ASN A 85 5.68 -3.26 13.78
CA ASN A 85 4.88 -2.09 14.06
C ASN A 85 3.73 -2.48 14.99
N ASN A 86 3.73 -1.93 16.20
CA ASN A 86 2.51 -1.91 16.97
C ASN A 86 1.48 -1.01 16.27
N TRP A 87 0.23 -1.07 16.70
CA TRP A 87 -0.82 -0.33 16.01
C TRP A 87 -0.64 1.20 16.09
N ARG A 88 -0.03 1.73 17.16
CA ARG A 88 0.24 3.17 17.34
C ARG A 88 1.26 3.66 16.33
N GLU A 89 2.32 2.90 16.10
CA GLU A 89 3.33 3.22 15.07
C GLU A 89 2.72 3.17 13.67
N ALA A 90 1.89 2.16 13.39
CA ALA A 90 1.17 2.07 12.14
C ALA A 90 0.26 3.28 11.92
N VAL A 91 -0.47 3.71 12.95
CA VAL A 91 -1.33 4.90 12.93
C VAL A 91 -0.51 6.19 12.79
N SER A 92 0.59 6.34 13.52
CA SER A 92 1.47 7.52 13.43
C SER A 92 2.01 7.70 12.01
N ARG A 93 2.50 6.61 11.41
CA ARG A 93 2.98 6.62 10.02
C ARG A 93 1.86 6.94 9.03
N TYR A 94 0.70 6.36 9.23
CA TYR A 94 -0.49 6.64 8.44
C TYR A 94 -0.92 8.13 8.52
N GLN A 95 -0.88 8.71 9.72
CA GLN A 95 -1.16 10.14 9.89
C GLN A 95 -0.15 11.02 9.16
N GLY A 96 1.15 10.70 9.29
CA GLY A 96 2.21 11.40 8.55
C GLY A 96 1.99 11.34 7.05
N LEU A 97 1.74 10.14 6.53
CA LEU A 97 1.45 9.91 5.11
C LEU A 97 0.18 10.66 4.67
N THR A 98 -0.88 10.63 5.47
CA THR A 98 -2.14 11.32 5.16
C THR A 98 -1.93 12.82 5.09
N ARG A 99 -1.23 13.41 6.05
CA ARG A 99 -0.90 14.85 6.05
C ARG A 99 0.01 15.23 4.89
N GLY A 100 1.03 14.41 4.61
CA GLY A 100 2.02 14.68 3.57
C GLY A 100 1.49 14.54 2.14
N LEU A 101 0.63 13.57 1.87
CA LEU A 101 0.22 13.23 0.51
C LEU A 101 -1.27 13.48 0.22
N PHE A 102 -2.17 13.33 1.20
CA PHE A 102 -3.60 13.26 0.94
C PHE A 102 -4.39 14.46 1.45
N ALA A 103 -3.85 15.24 2.39
CA ALA A 103 -4.51 16.41 2.94
C ALA A 103 -4.29 17.67 2.08
N GLY A 104 -5.19 18.67 2.24
CA GLY A 104 -5.09 19.97 1.57
C GLY A 104 -5.63 19.98 0.15
N ALA A 105 -5.54 21.16 -0.49
CA ALA A 105 -6.05 21.37 -1.84
C ALA A 105 -5.38 20.47 -2.90
N ASP A 106 -4.06 20.31 -2.77
CA ASP A 106 -3.25 19.46 -3.66
C ASP A 106 -3.18 18.00 -3.20
N GLY A 107 -3.96 17.63 -2.18
CA GLY A 107 -4.01 16.27 -1.66
C GLY A 107 -4.48 15.26 -2.70
N LEU A 108 -3.94 14.04 -2.62
CA LEU A 108 -4.23 12.95 -3.58
C LEU A 108 -5.61 12.29 -3.37
N GLY A 109 -6.42 12.76 -2.45
CA GLY A 109 -7.75 12.20 -2.16
C GLY A 109 -7.82 11.54 -0.80
N LEU A 110 -8.22 10.27 -0.73
CA LEU A 110 -8.44 9.54 0.51
C LEU A 110 -7.38 8.47 0.73
N CYS A 111 -6.79 8.45 1.94
CA CYS A 111 -5.98 7.33 2.42
C CYS A 111 -6.74 6.52 3.46
N ILE A 112 -6.70 5.20 3.37
CA ILE A 112 -7.29 4.24 4.30
C ILE A 112 -6.17 3.37 4.85
N LEU A 113 -6.02 3.28 6.17
CA LEU A 113 -5.08 2.36 6.81
C LEU A 113 -5.68 0.95 6.84
N PHE A 114 -4.95 -0.04 6.33
CA PHE A 114 -5.16 -1.43 6.70
C PHE A 114 -4.10 -1.83 7.73
N THR A 115 -4.53 -2.13 8.96
CA THR A 115 -3.61 -2.58 10.02
C THR A 115 -3.89 -4.02 10.40
N TRP A 116 -2.83 -4.84 10.33
CA TRP A 116 -2.81 -6.26 10.58
C TRP A 116 -1.98 -6.61 11.83
N PRO A 117 -2.18 -7.76 12.48
CA PRO A 117 -1.39 -8.17 13.63
C PRO A 117 0.09 -8.26 13.29
N SER A 118 0.88 -7.40 13.91
CA SER A 118 2.33 -7.42 13.89
C SER A 118 2.80 -7.16 15.31
N LYS A 119 3.78 -7.92 15.76
CA LYS A 119 4.33 -7.82 17.12
C LYS A 119 5.46 -6.81 17.13
N ASP A 120 5.50 -6.01 18.17
CA ASP A 120 6.57 -5.05 18.42
C ASP A 120 7.81 -5.79 18.95
N SER A 121 8.43 -6.62 18.12
CA SER A 121 9.60 -7.41 18.48
C SER A 121 10.38 -7.93 17.26
N PRO A 122 11.65 -7.54 17.10
CA PRO A 122 12.52 -8.07 16.04
C PRO A 122 12.68 -9.59 16.07
N ALA A 123 12.53 -10.23 17.24
CA ALA A 123 12.58 -11.67 17.38
C ALA A 123 11.32 -12.39 16.86
N ALA A 124 10.22 -11.66 16.68
CA ALA A 124 8.94 -12.23 16.25
C ALA A 124 8.76 -12.30 14.74
N TYR A 125 9.78 -12.04 13.93
CA TYR A 125 9.69 -11.97 12.47
C TYR A 125 8.96 -13.16 11.82
N LEU A 126 9.31 -14.40 12.20
CA LEU A 126 8.66 -15.60 11.64
C LEU A 126 7.20 -15.71 12.07
N ALA A 127 6.88 -15.30 13.30
CA ALA A 127 5.51 -15.28 13.79
C ALA A 127 4.69 -14.21 13.06
N ASP A 128 5.27 -13.02 12.85
CA ASP A 128 4.61 -11.96 12.09
C ASP A 128 4.40 -12.34 10.63
N ARG A 129 5.31 -13.13 10.05
CA ARG A 129 5.14 -13.66 8.69
C ARG A 129 3.96 -14.64 8.59
N SER A 130 3.73 -15.46 9.63
CA SER A 130 2.54 -16.33 9.71
C SER A 130 1.25 -15.50 9.85
N GLU A 131 1.25 -14.48 10.72
CA GLU A 131 0.11 -13.56 10.88
C GLU A 131 -0.17 -12.77 9.58
N ALA A 132 0.88 -12.44 8.82
CA ALA A 132 0.76 -11.82 7.51
C ALA A 132 0.03 -12.72 6.51
N GLU A 133 0.35 -14.01 6.47
CA GLU A 133 -0.34 -15.01 5.63
C GLU A 133 -1.80 -15.17 6.04
N GLU A 134 -2.09 -15.24 7.34
CA GLU A 134 -3.46 -15.34 7.86
C GLU A 134 -4.26 -14.07 7.55
N SER A 135 -3.63 -12.89 7.56
CA SER A 135 -4.26 -11.62 7.24
C SER A 135 -4.53 -11.41 5.74
N ALA A 136 -3.89 -12.20 4.88
CA ALA A 136 -4.02 -12.07 3.43
C ALA A 136 -5.47 -12.26 2.93
N ALA A 137 -6.21 -13.20 3.51
CA ALA A 137 -7.60 -13.43 3.12
C ALA A 137 -8.50 -12.24 3.49
N ASP A 138 -8.23 -11.59 4.62
CA ASP A 138 -8.97 -10.40 5.06
C ASP A 138 -8.67 -9.22 4.13
N LEU A 139 -7.40 -9.00 3.79
CA LEU A 139 -7.00 -7.94 2.85
C LEU A 139 -7.58 -8.19 1.45
N ALA A 140 -7.60 -9.44 0.97
CA ALA A 140 -8.23 -9.80 -0.31
C ALA A 140 -9.72 -9.46 -0.32
N GLY A 141 -10.43 -9.71 0.79
CA GLY A 141 -11.81 -9.30 0.97
C GLY A 141 -11.99 -7.78 0.90
N VAL A 142 -11.16 -7.03 1.63
CA VAL A 142 -11.17 -5.56 1.64
C VAL A 142 -10.92 -4.99 0.23
N LEU A 143 -9.95 -5.52 -0.51
CA LEU A 143 -9.66 -5.09 -1.89
C LEU A 143 -10.85 -5.32 -2.82
N SER A 144 -11.48 -6.48 -2.71
CA SER A 144 -12.67 -6.79 -3.47
C SER A 144 -13.84 -5.85 -3.16
N ASP A 145 -14.07 -5.58 -1.87
CA ASP A 145 -15.12 -4.67 -1.43
C ASP A 145 -14.90 -3.25 -1.94
N LEU A 146 -13.66 -2.74 -1.84
CA LEU A 146 -13.30 -1.41 -2.36
C LEU A 146 -13.51 -1.33 -3.88
N TYR A 147 -13.10 -2.36 -4.61
CA TYR A 147 -13.33 -2.43 -6.05
C TYR A 147 -14.82 -2.42 -6.39
N ASP A 148 -15.60 -3.25 -5.73
CA ASP A 148 -17.05 -3.32 -5.94
C ASP A 148 -17.73 -1.98 -5.62
N TYR A 149 -17.25 -1.28 -4.59
CA TYR A 149 -17.78 0.04 -4.22
C TYR A 149 -17.53 1.08 -5.31
N LEU A 150 -16.31 1.17 -5.80
CA LEU A 150 -15.93 2.17 -6.81
C LEU A 150 -16.51 1.81 -8.19
N SER A 151 -16.54 0.53 -8.55
CA SER A 151 -17.13 0.05 -9.80
C SER A 151 -18.65 0.30 -9.86
N ALA A 152 -19.36 0.10 -8.74
CA ALA A 152 -20.79 0.38 -8.68
C ALA A 152 -21.12 1.87 -8.92
N ILE A 153 -20.23 2.78 -8.53
CA ILE A 153 -20.36 4.21 -8.86
C ILE A 153 -20.10 4.42 -10.36
N ALA A 154 -19.04 3.83 -10.90
CA ALA A 154 -18.68 3.98 -12.29
C ALA A 154 -19.83 3.56 -13.22
N VAL A 155 -20.47 2.41 -12.93
CA VAL A 155 -21.62 1.92 -13.70
C VAL A 155 -22.85 2.84 -13.60
N LYS A 156 -23.16 3.34 -12.39
CA LYS A 156 -24.30 4.28 -12.22
C LYS A 156 -24.08 5.61 -12.90
N THR A 157 -22.84 6.07 -12.98
CA THR A 157 -22.47 7.37 -13.52
C THR A 157 -22.16 7.34 -15.02
N ALA A 158 -21.80 6.19 -15.58
CA ALA A 158 -21.67 5.99 -17.03
C ALA A 158 -22.99 6.19 -17.78
N ALA A 159 -24.13 5.98 -17.11
CA ALA A 159 -25.45 6.27 -17.66
C ALA A 159 -25.76 7.78 -17.75
N THR A 160 -25.01 8.62 -17.07
CA THR A 160 -25.11 10.09 -17.14
C THR A 160 -23.72 10.64 -17.38
N SER A 161 -23.37 10.98 -18.61
CA SER A 161 -22.03 11.31 -19.11
C SER A 161 -21.26 12.40 -18.34
N ALA A 162 -21.90 13.08 -17.38
CA ALA A 162 -21.29 14.11 -16.54
C ALA A 162 -20.56 13.58 -15.29
N ASN A 163 -20.68 12.29 -14.95
CA ASN A 163 -20.29 11.77 -13.63
C ASN A 163 -19.57 10.41 -13.67
N ALA A 164 -18.66 10.18 -14.61
CA ALA A 164 -17.79 8.99 -14.60
C ALA A 164 -17.04 8.88 -13.27
N CYS A 165 -16.69 7.64 -12.86
CA CYS A 165 -15.96 7.40 -11.62
C CYS A 165 -14.73 8.32 -11.51
N ARG A 166 -14.70 9.09 -10.45
CA ARG A 166 -13.70 10.14 -10.22
C ARG A 166 -12.50 9.66 -9.41
N ALA A 167 -12.60 8.50 -8.80
CA ALA A 167 -11.57 7.94 -7.95
C ALA A 167 -10.84 6.79 -8.64
N LYS A 168 -9.52 6.78 -8.53
CA LYS A 168 -8.68 5.61 -8.82
C LYS A 168 -8.39 4.85 -7.54
N THR A 169 -8.33 3.53 -7.61
CA THR A 169 -7.89 2.70 -6.50
C THR A 169 -6.37 2.55 -6.58
N SER A 170 -5.68 2.80 -5.48
CA SER A 170 -4.24 2.60 -5.39
C SER A 170 -3.83 2.02 -4.05
N MET A 171 -2.59 1.58 -3.97
CA MET A 171 -2.01 1.06 -2.72
C MET A 171 -0.59 1.57 -2.51
N ILE A 172 -0.27 1.76 -1.23
CA ILE A 172 1.10 1.92 -0.75
C ILE A 172 1.31 0.80 0.27
N ALA A 173 2.27 -0.10 0.01
CA ALA A 173 2.60 -1.18 0.93
C ALA A 173 4.04 -1.03 1.40
N HIS A 174 4.28 -1.11 2.72
CA HIS A 174 5.59 -0.98 3.32
C HIS A 174 6.13 -2.30 3.86
N SER A 175 7.40 -2.60 3.59
CA SER A 175 8.12 -3.72 4.19
C SER A 175 7.36 -5.05 4.04
N MET A 176 7.10 -5.79 5.14
CA MET A 176 6.30 -7.02 5.16
C MET A 176 4.83 -6.80 4.77
N GLY A 177 4.32 -5.56 4.76
CA GLY A 177 3.02 -5.25 4.18
C GLY A 177 2.91 -5.62 2.69
N ASN A 178 4.04 -5.61 1.97
CA ASN A 178 4.10 -6.12 0.59
C ASN A 178 3.92 -7.64 0.51
N TYR A 179 4.39 -8.36 1.52
CA TYR A 179 4.15 -9.81 1.62
C TYR A 179 2.68 -10.14 1.91
N VAL A 180 2.03 -9.39 2.84
CA VAL A 180 0.58 -9.49 3.07
C VAL A 180 -0.17 -9.27 1.76
N LEU A 181 0.19 -8.22 1.02
CA LEU A 181 -0.43 -7.87 -0.24
C LEU A 181 -0.22 -8.92 -1.32
N GLN A 182 1.00 -9.45 -1.48
CA GLN A 182 1.32 -10.55 -2.39
C GLN A 182 0.41 -11.76 -2.14
N LYS A 183 0.30 -12.19 -0.89
CA LYS A 183 -0.57 -13.31 -0.52
C LYS A 183 -2.05 -12.99 -0.71
N ALA A 184 -2.49 -11.76 -0.44
CA ALA A 184 -3.85 -11.30 -0.68
C ALA A 184 -4.21 -11.31 -2.18
N ALA A 185 -3.30 -10.85 -3.03
CA ALA A 185 -3.48 -10.89 -4.47
C ALA A 185 -3.64 -12.33 -4.98
N ASN A 186 -2.80 -13.26 -4.51
CA ASN A 186 -2.91 -14.68 -4.85
C ASN A 186 -4.25 -15.28 -4.40
N VAL A 187 -4.75 -14.92 -3.21
CA VAL A 187 -6.08 -15.34 -2.75
C VAL A 187 -7.20 -14.79 -3.64
N ALA A 188 -7.13 -13.52 -3.99
CA ALA A 188 -8.13 -12.88 -4.84
C ALA A 188 -8.12 -13.47 -6.25
N TRP A 189 -6.93 -13.70 -6.82
CA TRP A 189 -6.75 -14.27 -8.15
C TRP A 189 -7.29 -15.70 -8.26
N THR A 190 -6.94 -16.58 -7.32
CA THR A 190 -7.27 -18.00 -7.40
C THR A 190 -8.70 -18.31 -6.96
N ARG A 191 -9.20 -17.67 -5.90
CA ARG A 191 -10.52 -17.99 -5.33
C ARG A 191 -11.68 -17.38 -6.09
N LYS A 192 -11.51 -16.19 -6.62
CA LYS A 192 -12.58 -15.48 -7.32
C LYS A 192 -12.66 -15.83 -8.80
N ASN A 193 -11.66 -16.57 -9.32
CA ASN A 193 -11.61 -17.04 -10.70
C ASN A 193 -12.14 -16.00 -11.72
N GLN A 194 -11.83 -14.74 -11.46
CA GLN A 194 -12.29 -13.65 -12.30
C GLN A 194 -11.32 -13.54 -13.47
N PRO A 195 -11.78 -13.75 -14.70
CA PRO A 195 -10.99 -13.46 -15.87
C PRO A 195 -10.74 -11.95 -15.88
N LEU A 196 -9.52 -11.55 -15.56
CA LEU A 196 -9.21 -10.14 -15.32
C LEU A 196 -8.99 -9.44 -16.63
N LEU A 197 -10.02 -8.84 -17.08
CA LEU A 197 -9.98 -7.80 -18.09
C LEU A 197 -9.86 -6.40 -17.48
N VAL A 198 -9.84 -6.30 -16.14
CA VAL A 198 -9.86 -5.01 -15.42
C VAL A 198 -8.88 -5.04 -14.27
N SER A 199 -7.95 -4.09 -14.23
CA SER A 199 -7.05 -3.91 -13.09
C SER A 199 -7.82 -3.43 -11.88
N LEU A 200 -7.66 -4.12 -10.73
CA LEU A 200 -8.24 -3.69 -9.44
C LEU A 200 -7.56 -2.44 -8.91
N LEU A 201 -6.26 -2.33 -9.16
CA LEU A 201 -5.41 -1.24 -8.70
C LEU A 201 -4.88 -0.45 -9.88
N ASN A 202 -4.98 0.87 -9.81
CA ASN A 202 -4.36 1.75 -10.80
C ASN A 202 -2.85 1.89 -10.54
N GLN A 203 -2.48 2.17 -9.30
CA GLN A 203 -1.07 2.31 -8.89
C GLN A 203 -0.81 1.48 -7.65
N LEU A 204 0.29 0.73 -7.66
CA LEU A 204 0.87 0.11 -6.48
C LEU A 204 2.28 0.66 -6.26
N VAL A 205 2.53 1.25 -5.10
CA VAL A 205 3.85 1.69 -4.66
C VAL A 205 4.33 0.72 -3.57
N MET A 206 5.34 -0.07 -3.90
CA MET A 206 5.98 -1.04 -3.00
C MET A 206 7.19 -0.36 -2.34
N VAL A 207 7.06 0.02 -1.07
CA VAL A 207 8.10 0.76 -0.34
C VAL A 207 8.92 -0.19 0.52
N ALA A 208 10.24 -0.19 0.37
CA ALA A 208 11.16 -1.04 1.14
C ALA A 208 10.66 -2.50 1.24
N ALA A 209 10.22 -3.08 0.13
CA ALA A 209 9.45 -4.31 0.09
C ALA A 209 10.24 -5.53 0.60
N ASP A 210 9.72 -6.20 1.65
CA ASP A 210 10.29 -7.44 2.21
C ASP A 210 9.74 -8.69 1.51
N VAL A 211 9.92 -8.70 0.19
CA VAL A 211 9.64 -9.82 -0.71
C VAL A 211 10.88 -10.12 -1.54
N ASP A 212 10.95 -11.28 -2.17
CA ASP A 212 12.10 -11.66 -3.00
C ASP A 212 12.23 -10.71 -4.19
N ASN A 213 13.45 -10.38 -4.61
CA ASN A 213 13.67 -9.43 -5.70
C ASN A 213 13.35 -10.02 -7.08
N ASP A 214 13.22 -11.34 -7.20
CA ASP A 214 12.76 -12.09 -8.36
C ASP A 214 11.25 -12.40 -8.32
N LEU A 215 10.49 -11.72 -7.46
CA LEU A 215 9.05 -11.92 -7.26
C LEU A 215 8.24 -11.92 -8.58
N PHE A 216 8.60 -11.06 -9.50
CA PHE A 216 7.89 -10.85 -10.76
C PHE A 216 8.51 -11.60 -11.95
N ARG A 217 9.38 -12.56 -11.70
CA ARG A 217 10.00 -13.37 -12.75
C ARG A 217 8.95 -13.92 -13.71
N SER A 218 9.04 -13.53 -14.99
CA SER A 218 8.18 -14.05 -16.04
C SER A 218 8.86 -15.22 -16.78
N GLY A 219 8.07 -16.21 -17.24
CA GLY A 219 8.55 -17.28 -18.13
C GLY A 219 8.54 -18.68 -17.55
N GLU A 220 8.19 -18.89 -16.31
CA GLU A 220 7.79 -20.19 -15.82
C GLU A 220 6.26 -20.27 -15.75
N THR A 221 5.68 -21.43 -15.92
CA THR A 221 4.21 -21.63 -16.00
C THR A 221 3.43 -20.76 -15.02
N ILE A 222 2.31 -20.20 -15.49
CA ILE A 222 1.37 -19.27 -14.80
C ILE A 222 1.10 -19.59 -13.33
N ASP A 223 1.30 -20.82 -12.90
CA ASP A 223 1.07 -21.28 -11.53
C ASP A 223 2.28 -21.12 -10.59
N LYS A 224 3.39 -20.56 -11.02
CA LYS A 224 4.64 -20.56 -10.24
C LYS A 224 5.24 -19.21 -9.91
N SER A 225 4.81 -18.12 -10.53
CA SER A 225 5.27 -16.80 -10.15
C SER A 225 4.41 -16.25 -9.01
N ASP A 226 5.02 -16.06 -7.86
CA ASP A 226 4.37 -15.46 -6.68
C ASP A 226 3.92 -14.01 -6.91
N GLY A 227 4.40 -13.35 -7.95
CA GLY A 227 4.09 -11.97 -8.34
C GLY A 227 3.05 -11.82 -9.45
N ASP A 228 2.67 -12.91 -10.14
CA ASP A 228 1.75 -12.85 -11.29
C ASP A 228 0.40 -12.24 -10.94
N ALA A 229 -0.15 -12.60 -9.79
CA ALA A 229 -1.42 -12.07 -9.34
C ALA A 229 -1.34 -10.54 -9.15
N LEU A 230 -0.27 -10.04 -8.53
CA LEU A 230 -0.06 -8.59 -8.36
C LEU A 230 0.09 -7.89 -9.71
N ALA A 231 0.91 -8.45 -10.61
CA ALA A 231 1.14 -7.87 -11.93
C ALA A 231 -0.15 -7.80 -12.76
N ASN A 232 -0.98 -8.83 -12.70
CA ASN A 232 -2.24 -8.88 -13.44
C ASN A 232 -3.35 -8.02 -12.81
N LEU A 233 -3.38 -7.89 -11.48
CA LEU A 233 -4.39 -7.10 -10.77
C LEU A 233 -4.09 -5.59 -10.77
N THR A 234 -2.89 -5.18 -11.17
CA THR A 234 -2.42 -3.80 -11.04
C THR A 234 -2.05 -3.22 -12.40
N TYR A 235 -2.52 -2.01 -12.71
CA TYR A 235 -2.16 -1.33 -13.95
C TYR A 235 -0.67 -0.94 -13.96
N ARG A 236 -0.14 -0.41 -12.83
CA ARG A 236 1.28 -0.03 -12.72
C ARG A 236 1.82 -0.32 -11.33
N ILE A 237 2.96 -1.01 -11.27
CA ILE A 237 3.68 -1.32 -10.03
C ILE A 237 5.02 -0.60 -10.05
N THR A 238 5.34 0.11 -8.97
CA THR A 238 6.66 0.71 -8.78
C THR A 238 7.21 0.33 -7.41
N ALA A 239 8.37 -0.33 -7.40
CA ALA A 239 9.10 -0.63 -6.19
C ALA A 239 10.11 0.48 -5.89
N LEU A 240 10.06 1.03 -4.68
CA LEU A 240 11.07 1.96 -4.17
C LEU A 240 12.05 1.19 -3.29
N TYR A 241 13.32 1.28 -3.61
CA TYR A 241 14.36 0.56 -2.89
C TYR A 241 15.56 1.43 -2.55
N THR A 242 16.38 1.01 -1.59
CA THR A 242 17.68 1.61 -1.30
C THR A 242 18.69 0.57 -0.81
N GLY A 243 19.90 0.60 -1.37
CA GLY A 243 21.01 -0.24 -0.93
C GLY A 243 21.44 0.00 0.52
N LEU A 244 21.02 1.14 1.12
CA LEU A 244 21.36 1.53 2.49
C LEU A 244 20.52 0.83 3.57
N ASP A 245 19.43 0.14 3.20
CA ASP A 245 18.50 -0.52 4.12
C ASP A 245 19.14 -1.72 4.81
N GLN A 246 19.53 -1.57 6.09
CA GLN A 246 20.10 -2.65 6.88
C GLN A 246 19.04 -3.62 7.44
N VAL A 247 17.80 -3.19 7.63
CA VAL A 247 16.71 -4.07 8.09
C VAL A 247 16.51 -5.19 7.07
N LEU A 248 16.38 -4.85 5.79
CA LEU A 248 16.25 -5.83 4.71
C LEU A 248 17.56 -6.60 4.45
N GLY A 249 18.73 -5.99 4.72
CA GLY A 249 20.00 -6.70 4.68
C GLY A 249 20.06 -7.86 5.69
N LEU A 250 19.62 -7.64 6.93
CA LEU A 250 19.52 -8.67 7.95
C LEU A 250 18.42 -9.71 7.62
N SER A 251 17.29 -9.25 7.08
CA SER A 251 16.23 -10.14 6.61
C SER A 251 16.76 -11.12 5.54
N ALA A 252 17.47 -10.62 4.53
CA ALA A 252 18.05 -11.43 3.47
C ALA A 252 19.04 -12.47 4.01
N GLY A 253 19.98 -12.05 4.86
CA GLY A 253 21.06 -12.93 5.35
C GLY A 253 20.58 -13.97 6.34
N LEU A 254 19.87 -13.56 7.39
CA LEU A 254 19.55 -14.43 8.52
C LEU A 254 18.24 -15.22 8.34
N LYS A 255 17.30 -14.70 7.57
CA LYS A 255 15.93 -15.23 7.53
C LYS A 255 15.54 -15.82 6.18
N HIS A 256 16.23 -15.42 5.11
CA HIS A 256 15.93 -15.84 3.73
C HIS A 256 17.09 -16.53 3.02
N PHE A 257 18.08 -17.03 3.77
CA PHE A 257 19.20 -17.83 3.25
C PHE A 257 19.95 -17.16 2.09
N GLY A 258 20.12 -15.84 2.17
CA GLY A 258 20.84 -15.06 1.14
C GLY A 258 19.99 -14.56 -0.02
N LYS A 259 18.68 -14.86 -0.07
CA LYS A 259 17.79 -14.30 -1.10
C LYS A 259 17.70 -12.78 -0.96
N ARG A 260 17.94 -12.08 -2.06
CA ARG A 260 17.88 -10.62 -2.11
C ARG A 260 16.43 -10.14 -1.90
N ARG A 261 16.30 -9.02 -1.19
CA ARG A 261 14.99 -8.39 -0.94
C ARG A 261 14.77 -7.24 -1.91
N LEU A 262 13.58 -7.18 -2.51
CA LEU A 262 13.21 -6.18 -3.50
C LEU A 262 13.44 -4.74 -3.01
N GLY A 263 13.04 -4.42 -1.76
CA GLY A 263 13.20 -3.09 -1.18
C GLY A 263 14.64 -2.67 -0.86
N ARG A 264 15.63 -3.60 -1.00
CA ARG A 264 17.04 -3.30 -0.83
C ARG A 264 17.84 -3.36 -2.14
N SER A 265 17.51 -4.30 -3.00
CA SER A 265 18.33 -4.65 -4.17
C SER A 265 17.69 -4.21 -5.50
N GLY A 266 16.46 -3.73 -5.48
CA GLY A 266 15.68 -3.54 -6.70
C GLY A 266 15.28 -4.87 -7.34
N LEU A 267 14.67 -4.80 -8.51
CA LEU A 267 14.29 -5.97 -9.32
C LEU A 267 15.52 -6.76 -9.77
N ASP A 268 15.36 -8.05 -9.93
CA ASP A 268 16.42 -8.92 -10.43
C ASP A 268 16.64 -8.67 -11.93
N ARG A 269 17.81 -8.13 -12.29
CA ARG A 269 18.16 -7.76 -13.68
C ARG A 269 18.45 -8.97 -14.57
N ASP A 270 18.61 -10.16 -13.99
CA ASP A 270 18.90 -11.40 -14.73
C ASP A 270 17.60 -12.09 -15.18
N VAL A 271 16.43 -11.56 -14.82
CA VAL A 271 15.14 -12.12 -15.21
C VAL A 271 14.28 -11.10 -15.94
N ARG A 272 13.37 -11.61 -16.79
CA ARG A 272 12.39 -10.76 -17.45
C ARG A 272 11.23 -10.47 -16.51
N GLU A 273 10.91 -9.19 -16.33
CA GLU A 273 9.79 -8.71 -15.57
C GLU A 273 8.61 -8.32 -16.48
N PRO A 274 7.37 -8.32 -15.97
CA PRO A 274 6.22 -7.76 -16.69
C PRO A 274 6.42 -6.27 -17.00
N ASP A 275 5.91 -5.81 -18.13
CA ASP A 275 6.10 -4.42 -18.60
C ASP A 275 5.48 -3.36 -17.69
N ASN A 276 4.54 -3.76 -16.82
CA ASN A 276 3.90 -2.87 -15.85
C ASN A 276 4.60 -2.83 -14.49
N VAL A 277 5.72 -3.53 -14.33
CA VAL A 277 6.53 -3.55 -13.11
C VAL A 277 7.81 -2.75 -13.30
N TRP A 278 8.14 -1.92 -12.32
CA TRP A 278 9.32 -1.05 -12.36
C TRP A 278 9.89 -0.84 -10.97
N ASP A 279 11.15 -0.44 -10.89
CA ASP A 279 11.78 -0.03 -9.65
C ASP A 279 12.50 1.31 -9.79
N ILE A 280 12.67 2.01 -8.66
CA ILE A 280 13.41 3.27 -8.56
C ILE A 280 14.36 3.18 -7.37
N ASP A 281 15.65 3.43 -7.60
CA ASP A 281 16.67 3.53 -6.55
C ASP A 281 16.56 4.88 -5.83
N CYS A 282 16.18 4.86 -4.57
CA CYS A 282 16.08 6.06 -3.73
C CYS A 282 17.40 6.33 -2.94
N THR A 283 18.45 5.55 -3.17
CA THR A 283 19.76 5.71 -2.50
C THR A 283 20.32 7.12 -2.63
N PRO A 284 20.25 7.80 -3.79
CA PRO A 284 20.74 9.18 -3.93
C PRO A 284 20.06 10.16 -2.96
N PHE A 285 18.74 10.06 -2.76
CA PHE A 285 18.02 10.92 -1.83
C PHE A 285 18.53 10.73 -0.40
N PHE A 286 18.62 9.49 0.05
CA PHE A 286 19.05 9.19 1.42
C PHE A 286 20.51 9.53 1.69
N LYS A 287 21.40 9.39 0.70
CA LYS A 287 22.80 9.83 0.84
C LYS A 287 22.90 11.34 1.02
N THR A 288 22.11 12.10 0.29
CA THR A 288 22.10 13.56 0.37
C THR A 288 21.67 14.03 1.76
N GLU A 289 20.67 13.38 2.35
CA GLU A 289 20.15 13.70 3.68
C GLU A 289 20.91 12.99 4.82
N GLY A 290 21.94 12.20 4.49
CA GLY A 290 22.73 11.46 5.49
C GLY A 290 21.95 10.32 6.18
N VAL A 291 20.87 9.86 5.58
CA VAL A 291 20.04 8.75 6.09
C VAL A 291 20.64 7.42 5.69
N GLY A 292 20.75 6.49 6.63
CA GLY A 292 21.28 5.16 6.38
C GLY A 292 20.98 4.17 7.50
N GLY A 293 21.46 2.95 7.35
CA GLY A 293 21.33 1.94 8.38
C GLY A 293 19.89 1.45 8.57
N PHE A 294 19.46 1.39 9.81
CA PHE A 294 18.10 0.97 10.18
C PHE A 294 17.04 2.04 9.85
N ASP A 295 17.41 3.32 9.90
CA ASP A 295 16.51 4.44 9.63
C ASP A 295 16.09 4.48 8.17
N ALA A 296 16.97 4.09 7.24
CA ALA A 296 16.68 4.03 5.81
C ALA A 296 15.45 3.18 5.47
N HIS A 297 15.10 2.21 6.30
CA HIS A 297 13.93 1.36 6.10
C HIS A 297 12.60 2.12 6.17
N SER A 298 12.53 3.17 6.98
CA SER A 298 11.30 3.96 7.24
C SER A 298 11.35 5.37 6.68
N ALA A 299 12.53 5.89 6.35
CA ALA A 299 12.75 7.28 5.94
C ALA A 299 11.93 7.71 4.72
N TYR A 300 11.49 6.79 3.89
CA TYR A 300 10.60 7.08 2.76
C TYR A 300 9.35 7.89 3.11
N PHE A 301 8.88 7.80 4.35
CA PHE A 301 7.66 8.48 4.82
C PHE A 301 7.95 9.80 5.54
N GLU A 302 9.20 10.15 5.73
CA GLU A 302 9.67 11.32 6.45
C GLU A 302 10.38 12.29 5.51
N GLU A 303 11.11 11.76 4.51
CA GLU A 303 11.89 12.55 3.59
C GLU A 303 10.99 13.22 2.52
N PRO A 304 11.08 14.55 2.35
CA PRO A 304 10.27 15.31 1.40
C PRO A 304 10.39 14.80 -0.03
N GLU A 305 11.58 14.38 -0.44
CA GLU A 305 11.87 13.93 -1.80
C GLU A 305 11.19 12.60 -2.15
N THR A 306 11.17 11.66 -1.21
CA THR A 306 10.50 10.37 -1.41
C THR A 306 8.98 10.51 -1.29
N LEU A 307 8.49 11.44 -0.47
CA LEU A 307 7.07 11.79 -0.44
C LEU A 307 6.63 12.43 -1.78
N ASP A 308 7.43 13.37 -2.33
CA ASP A 308 7.13 13.95 -3.64
C ASP A 308 7.19 12.90 -4.76
N LEU A 309 8.16 11.99 -4.71
CA LEU A 309 8.24 10.85 -5.62
C LEU A 309 6.97 9.99 -5.56
N MET A 310 6.52 9.61 -4.37
CA MET A 310 5.27 8.85 -4.20
C MET A 310 4.05 9.62 -4.72
N ARG A 311 3.99 10.93 -4.49
CA ARG A 311 2.94 11.79 -5.04
C ARG A 311 2.90 11.74 -6.56
N GLN A 312 4.05 11.86 -7.21
CA GLN A 312 4.16 11.85 -8.66
C GLN A 312 3.82 10.47 -9.25
N LEU A 313 4.25 9.40 -8.59
CA LEU A 313 3.89 8.02 -8.97
C LEU A 313 2.38 7.80 -8.93
N LEU A 314 1.71 8.22 -7.86
CA LEU A 314 0.26 8.10 -7.74
C LEU A 314 -0.47 8.96 -8.77
N ARG A 315 0.06 10.13 -9.13
CA ARG A 315 -0.45 10.97 -10.23
C ARG A 315 -0.21 10.38 -11.61
N GLY A 316 0.53 9.28 -11.71
CA GLY A 316 0.79 8.59 -12.97
C GLY A 316 1.85 9.24 -13.85
N VAL A 317 2.72 10.08 -13.28
CA VAL A 317 3.88 10.62 -14.00
C VAL A 317 4.73 9.46 -14.55
N ASP A 318 5.27 9.62 -15.74
CA ASP A 318 6.06 8.59 -16.38
C ASP A 318 7.29 8.22 -15.55
N ARG A 319 7.44 6.94 -15.28
CA ARG A 319 8.51 6.39 -14.44
C ARG A 319 9.91 6.64 -14.97
N THR A 320 10.06 6.73 -16.28
CA THR A 320 11.36 7.06 -16.89
C THR A 320 11.77 8.48 -16.53
N VAL A 321 10.81 9.42 -16.54
CA VAL A 321 11.03 10.81 -16.10
C VAL A 321 11.41 10.84 -14.63
N LEU A 322 10.71 10.07 -13.78
CA LEU A 322 11.01 10.01 -12.35
C LEU A 322 12.38 9.38 -12.06
N ALA A 323 12.73 8.30 -12.74
CA ALA A 323 14.04 7.66 -12.59
C ALA A 323 15.19 8.61 -12.99
N GLN A 324 15.03 9.36 -14.08
CA GLN A 324 16.02 10.36 -14.49
C GLN A 324 16.20 11.48 -13.47
N ARG A 325 15.12 11.94 -12.83
CA ARG A 325 15.20 12.96 -11.77
C ARG A 325 15.96 12.47 -10.55
N VAL A 326 15.83 11.20 -10.19
CA VAL A 326 16.58 10.58 -9.08
C VAL A 326 18.06 10.48 -9.44
N SER A 327 18.38 9.93 -10.62
CA SER A 327 19.76 9.76 -11.07
C SER A 327 20.50 11.08 -11.30
N ALA A 328 19.81 12.17 -11.62
CA ALA A 328 20.44 13.49 -11.78
C ALA A 328 20.97 14.09 -10.46
N ARG A 329 20.77 13.42 -9.33
CA ARG A 329 21.25 13.81 -7.99
C ARG A 329 22.48 13.00 -7.52
N GLU A 330 22.93 12.04 -8.32
CA GLU A 330 24.23 11.36 -8.12
C GLU A 330 25.41 12.26 -8.51
#